data_9e2cbf77dc3507567d93ad059d9513cf
#
_entry.id   9e2cbf77dc3507567d93ad059d9513cf
#
_cell.length_a   1.000
_cell.length_b   1.000
_cell.length_c   1.000
_cell.angle_alpha   90.00
_cell.angle_beta   90.00
_cell.angle_gamma   90.00
#
_symmetry.space_group_name_H-M   'P 1'
#
loop_
_entity.id
_entity.type
_entity.pdbx_description
1 polymer ?
#
loop_
_entity_poly.entity_id
_entity_poly.type
_entity_poly.pdbx_seq_one_letter_code
_entity_poly.pdbx_strand_id
1 'polypeptide(L)'
;MTIIRLTFLSHFVICLACLGLTFFAWVDGVPQTIWANDMSMMTSVIGALFVGTAGWLGWQAWQVGDQKSETGDRCNDPIIDRRWPPADFGHLSERLCVMAGFVGTAIGLSLQAQSLAGGATSFTALATSLFTTASGGTAAALIAIMTFNLEAGIRRAQR
;
A
#
# COMPACT_ATOMS: atom_id res chain seq x y z
N MET A 1 -10.75 23.63 -14.86
CA MET A 1 -10.59 22.16 -14.74
C MET A 1 -9.73 21.90 -13.51
N THR A 2 -10.29 21.32 -12.49
CA THR A 2 -10.01 21.61 -11.11
C THR A 2 -8.88 20.74 -10.53
N ILE A 3 -8.09 21.31 -9.63
CA ILE A 3 -6.92 20.74 -8.90
C ILE A 3 -7.24 19.36 -8.29
N ILE A 4 -8.48 19.10 -7.94
CA ILE A 4 -8.95 17.82 -7.36
C ILE A 4 -8.93 16.67 -8.38
N ARG A 5 -9.22 16.96 -9.65
CA ARG A 5 -9.04 15.95 -10.72
C ARG A 5 -7.58 15.58 -10.91
N LEU A 6 -6.65 16.48 -10.58
CA LEU A 6 -5.21 16.21 -10.64
C LEU A 6 -4.78 15.22 -9.52
N THR A 7 -5.34 15.34 -8.31
CA THR A 7 -5.06 14.44 -7.19
C THR A 7 -5.57 13.03 -7.48
N PHE A 8 -6.80 12.93 -7.99
CA PHE A 8 -7.37 11.65 -8.41
C PHE A 8 -6.59 11.04 -9.58
N LEU A 9 -6.20 11.87 -10.57
CA LEU A 9 -5.41 11.42 -11.71
C LEU A 9 -4.06 10.86 -11.28
N SER A 10 -3.35 11.54 -10.37
CA SER A 10 -2.07 11.04 -9.86
C SER A 10 -2.21 9.71 -9.11
N HIS A 11 -3.27 9.56 -8.31
CA HIS A 11 -3.58 8.31 -7.64
C HIS A 11 -3.86 7.18 -8.65
N PHE A 12 -4.67 7.48 -9.67
CA PHE A 12 -5.01 6.54 -10.74
C PHE A 12 -3.76 6.10 -11.52
N VAL A 13 -2.86 7.04 -11.86
CA VAL A 13 -1.60 6.73 -12.55
C VAL A 13 -0.71 5.81 -11.70
N ILE A 14 -0.61 6.05 -10.39
CA ILE A 14 0.16 5.18 -9.49
C ILE A 14 -0.45 3.77 -9.47
N CYS A 15 -1.77 3.65 -9.31
CA CYS A 15 -2.45 2.36 -9.33
C CYS A 15 -2.26 1.63 -10.68
N LEU A 16 -2.34 2.36 -11.79
CA LEU A 16 -2.14 1.79 -13.14
C LEU A 16 -0.69 1.31 -13.32
N ALA A 17 0.28 2.07 -12.85
CA ALA A 17 1.69 1.68 -12.88
C ALA A 17 1.93 0.43 -12.03
N CYS A 18 1.36 0.35 -10.83
CA CYS A 18 1.44 -0.84 -9.97
C CYS A 18 0.80 -2.06 -10.62
N LEU A 19 -0.38 -1.90 -11.24
CA LEU A 19 -1.05 -2.98 -11.98
C LEU A 19 -0.21 -3.45 -13.18
N GLY A 20 0.38 -2.52 -13.93
CA GLY A 20 1.26 -2.83 -15.05
C GLY A 20 2.48 -3.63 -14.61
N LEU A 21 3.17 -3.18 -13.56
CA LEU A 21 4.32 -3.89 -13.00
C LEU A 21 3.94 -5.28 -12.48
N THR A 22 2.78 -5.39 -11.80
CA THR A 22 2.27 -6.69 -11.31
C THR A 22 1.95 -7.62 -12.48
N PHE A 23 1.37 -7.09 -13.57
CA PHE A 23 1.08 -7.87 -14.76
C PHE A 23 2.35 -8.39 -15.43
N PHE A 24 3.37 -7.54 -15.61
CA PHE A 24 4.66 -7.97 -16.16
C PHE A 24 5.32 -9.03 -15.27
N ALA A 25 5.36 -8.80 -13.96
CA ALA A 25 5.87 -9.80 -13.02
C ALA A 25 5.10 -11.13 -13.09
N TRP A 26 3.78 -11.07 -13.31
CA TRP A 26 2.94 -12.26 -13.48
C TRP A 26 3.30 -13.05 -14.74
N VAL A 27 3.52 -12.36 -15.85
CA VAL A 27 3.93 -13.00 -17.12
C VAL A 27 5.29 -13.68 -16.98
N ASP A 28 6.22 -13.08 -16.23
CA ASP A 28 7.55 -13.64 -15.94
C ASP A 28 7.53 -14.78 -14.89
N GLY A 29 6.36 -15.15 -14.36
CA GLY A 29 6.20 -16.22 -13.38
C GLY A 29 6.72 -15.88 -11.97
N VAL A 30 7.04 -14.60 -11.71
CA VAL A 30 7.58 -14.14 -10.43
C VAL A 30 6.59 -14.38 -9.28
N PRO A 31 5.29 -14.06 -9.37
CA PRO A 31 4.34 -14.31 -8.29
C PRO A 31 4.18 -15.80 -7.97
N GLN A 32 4.21 -16.67 -8.97
CA GLN A 32 4.08 -18.12 -8.78
C GLN A 32 5.27 -18.69 -7.99
N THR A 33 6.50 -18.24 -8.33
CA THR A 33 7.70 -18.63 -7.61
C THR A 33 7.74 -18.09 -6.19
N ILE A 34 7.27 -16.85 -5.99
CA ILE A 34 7.18 -16.24 -4.65
C ILE A 34 6.16 -16.99 -3.81
N TRP A 35 4.96 -17.23 -4.36
CA TRP A 35 3.87 -17.91 -3.63
C TRP A 35 4.23 -19.35 -3.27
N ALA A 36 4.90 -20.07 -4.17
CA ALA A 36 5.38 -21.43 -3.90
C ALA A 36 6.43 -21.48 -2.79
N ASN A 37 7.19 -20.40 -2.58
CA ASN A 37 8.27 -20.32 -1.61
C ASN A 37 7.93 -19.47 -0.35
N ASP A 38 6.82 -18.72 -0.36
CA ASP A 38 6.43 -17.88 0.79
C ASP A 38 5.73 -18.72 1.87
N MET A 39 6.54 -19.41 2.67
CA MET A 39 6.05 -20.19 3.83
C MET A 39 5.43 -19.31 4.92
N SER A 40 5.66 -17.99 4.90
CA SER A 40 5.16 -17.06 5.92
C SER A 40 3.79 -16.47 5.58
N MET A 41 3.34 -16.56 4.34
CA MET A 41 2.17 -15.87 3.77
C MET A 41 2.15 -14.35 3.99
N MET A 42 3.24 -13.76 4.50
CA MET A 42 3.31 -12.32 4.82
C MET A 42 3.26 -11.45 3.57
N THR A 43 3.77 -11.94 2.44
CA THR A 43 3.63 -11.24 1.14
C THR A 43 2.16 -11.07 0.74
N SER A 44 1.34 -12.10 0.96
CA SER A 44 -0.11 -12.03 0.71
C SER A 44 -0.81 -11.04 1.64
N VAL A 45 -0.41 -10.99 2.91
CA VAL A 45 -0.95 -10.02 3.89
C VAL A 45 -0.59 -8.60 3.49
N ILE A 46 0.68 -8.34 3.11
CA ILE A 46 1.13 -7.02 2.62
C ILE A 46 0.35 -6.61 1.36
N GLY A 47 0.18 -7.53 0.41
CA GLY A 47 -0.59 -7.30 -0.81
C GLY A 47 -2.05 -6.95 -0.52
N ALA A 48 -2.72 -7.69 0.38
CA ALA A 48 -4.09 -7.42 0.79
C ALA A 48 -4.25 -6.07 1.50
N LEU A 49 -3.33 -5.73 2.41
CA LEU A 49 -3.28 -4.42 3.06
C LEU A 49 -3.09 -3.29 2.04
N PHE A 50 -2.16 -3.46 1.10
CA PHE A 50 -1.91 -2.47 0.06
C PHE A 50 -3.14 -2.24 -0.82
N VAL A 51 -3.75 -3.30 -1.35
CA VAL A 51 -4.93 -3.21 -2.24
C VAL A 51 -6.12 -2.60 -1.49
N GLY A 52 -6.37 -3.05 -0.25
CA GLY A 52 -7.45 -2.52 0.59
C GLY A 52 -7.28 -1.02 0.86
N THR A 53 -6.06 -0.61 1.23
CA THR A 53 -5.75 0.80 1.51
C THR A 53 -5.79 1.66 0.25
N ALA A 54 -5.21 1.20 -0.86
CA ALA A 54 -5.24 1.92 -2.13
C ALA A 54 -6.68 2.11 -2.63
N GLY A 55 -7.53 1.08 -2.52
CA GLY A 55 -8.95 1.16 -2.84
C GLY A 55 -9.70 2.16 -1.95
N TRP A 56 -9.44 2.11 -0.64
CA TRP A 56 -10.04 3.05 0.32
C TRP A 56 -9.62 4.50 0.05
N LEU A 57 -8.33 4.77 -0.12
CA LEU A 57 -7.82 6.11 -0.42
C LEU A 57 -8.34 6.63 -1.77
N GLY A 58 -8.44 5.75 -2.78
CA GLY A 58 -9.04 6.08 -4.07
C GLY A 58 -10.51 6.46 -3.96
N TRP A 59 -11.29 5.71 -3.16
CA TRP A 59 -12.68 6.02 -2.87
C TRP A 59 -12.84 7.39 -2.18
N GLN A 60 -12.00 7.68 -1.17
CA GLN A 60 -12.00 8.97 -0.49
C GLN A 60 -11.63 10.12 -1.43
N ALA A 61 -10.62 9.93 -2.28
CA ALA A 61 -10.24 10.92 -3.28
C ALA A 61 -11.37 11.22 -4.27
N TRP A 62 -12.16 10.21 -4.63
CA TRP A 62 -13.36 10.37 -5.46
C TRP A 62 -14.43 11.20 -4.74
N GLN A 63 -14.77 10.84 -3.48
CA GLN A 63 -15.79 11.56 -2.71
C GLN A 63 -15.44 13.04 -2.51
N VAL A 64 -14.19 13.37 -2.21
CA VAL A 64 -13.72 14.77 -2.09
C VAL A 64 -13.87 15.52 -3.42
N GLY A 65 -13.70 14.82 -4.56
CA GLY A 65 -13.89 15.38 -5.89
C GLY A 65 -15.34 15.74 -6.21
N ASP A 66 -16.27 14.92 -5.75
CA ASP A 66 -17.69 15.02 -6.09
C ASP A 66 -18.40 16.10 -5.27
N GLN A 67 -18.09 16.22 -3.98
CA GLN A 67 -18.69 17.24 -3.09
C GLN A 67 -18.46 18.68 -3.56
N LYS A 68 -17.34 18.96 -4.20
CA LYS A 68 -17.04 20.31 -4.73
C LYS A 68 -17.79 20.63 -6.02
N SER A 69 -18.33 19.62 -6.70
CA SER A 69 -19.15 19.79 -7.91
C SER A 69 -20.58 20.25 -7.59
N GLU A 70 -21.12 19.82 -6.45
CA GLU A 70 -22.51 20.12 -6.07
C GLU A 70 -22.69 21.41 -5.25
N THR A 71 -21.66 21.81 -4.51
CA THR A 71 -21.78 22.96 -3.59
C THR A 71 -20.84 24.07 -4.04
N GLY A 72 -21.34 24.95 -4.89
CA GLY A 72 -20.67 26.23 -5.26
C GLY A 72 -20.49 27.18 -4.07
N ASP A 73 -20.85 26.79 -2.85
CA ASP A 73 -20.79 27.59 -1.63
C ASP A 73 -20.17 26.80 -0.47
N ARG A 74 -19.04 27.33 -0.02
CA ARG A 74 -18.35 27.12 1.28
C ARG A 74 -18.50 25.77 1.97
N CYS A 75 -17.39 25.03 1.94
CA CYS A 75 -17.10 23.93 2.87
C CYS A 75 -17.08 24.42 4.34
N ASN A 76 -18.23 24.69 4.91
CA ASN A 76 -18.45 24.75 6.34
C ASN A 76 -19.26 23.53 6.82
N ASP A 77 -19.07 22.39 6.17
CA ASP A 77 -19.80 21.19 6.54
C ASP A 77 -19.05 20.49 7.68
N PRO A 78 -19.61 20.50 8.92
CA PRO A 78 -18.99 19.85 10.10
C PRO A 78 -18.91 18.33 9.96
N ILE A 79 -19.40 17.77 8.85
CA ILE A 79 -19.34 16.34 8.53
C ILE A 79 -17.91 15.90 8.18
N ILE A 80 -17.06 16.80 7.64
CA ILE A 80 -15.66 16.49 7.33
C ILE A 80 -14.83 16.29 8.60
N ASP A 81 -15.20 17.00 9.68
CA ASP A 81 -14.48 16.95 10.97
C ASP A 81 -14.85 15.71 11.81
N ARG A 82 -15.91 15.00 11.46
CA ARG A 82 -16.46 13.87 12.23
C ARG A 82 -16.12 12.49 11.66
N ARG A 83 -15.64 12.40 10.43
CA ARG A 83 -15.08 11.17 9.87
C ARG A 83 -13.61 11.12 10.23
N TRP A 84 -13.16 9.94 10.69
CA TRP A 84 -11.73 9.62 10.81
C TRP A 84 -11.01 10.25 9.64
N PRO A 85 -10.03 11.15 9.90
CA PRO A 85 -9.32 11.77 8.78
C PRO A 85 -8.81 10.65 7.88
N PRO A 86 -9.15 10.63 6.59
CA PRO A 86 -8.75 9.54 5.68
C PRO A 86 -7.22 9.35 5.64
N ALA A 87 -6.48 10.39 6.02
CA ALA A 87 -5.04 10.37 6.20
C ALA A 87 -4.59 9.44 7.33
N ASP A 88 -5.29 9.38 8.47
CA ASP A 88 -4.89 8.55 9.62
C ASP A 88 -4.94 7.07 9.28
N PHE A 89 -5.92 6.65 8.48
CA PHE A 89 -5.99 5.27 8.00
C PHE A 89 -4.82 4.94 7.05
N GLY A 90 -4.45 5.88 6.18
CA GLY A 90 -3.28 5.73 5.30
C GLY A 90 -1.98 5.56 6.11
N HIS A 91 -1.76 6.41 7.10
CA HIS A 91 -0.59 6.34 7.99
C HIS A 91 -0.56 5.06 8.84
N LEU A 92 -1.72 4.60 9.32
CA LEU A 92 -1.81 3.32 10.03
C LEU A 92 -1.42 2.16 9.09
N SER A 93 -1.96 2.12 7.88
CA SER A 93 -1.69 1.06 6.90
C SER A 93 -0.23 1.05 6.45
N GLU A 94 0.39 2.23 6.27
CA GLU A 94 1.82 2.37 6.01
C GLU A 94 2.65 1.66 7.08
N ARG A 95 2.39 1.95 8.35
CA ARG A 95 3.10 1.34 9.49
C ARG A 95 2.87 -0.17 9.56
N LEU A 96 1.64 -0.62 9.30
CA LEU A 96 1.31 -2.04 9.29
C LEU A 96 2.05 -2.79 8.16
N CYS A 97 2.20 -2.20 6.98
CA CYS A 97 2.97 -2.80 5.89
C CYS A 97 4.45 -2.95 6.24
N VAL A 98 5.05 -1.94 6.87
CA VAL A 98 6.45 -2.01 7.36
C VAL A 98 6.58 -3.11 8.42
N MET A 99 5.68 -3.14 9.41
CA MET A 99 5.71 -4.16 10.46
C MET A 99 5.54 -5.57 9.91
N ALA A 100 4.61 -5.78 8.97
CA ALA A 100 4.43 -7.07 8.31
C ALA A 100 5.70 -7.51 7.54
N GLY A 101 6.40 -6.58 6.89
CA GLY A 101 7.69 -6.83 6.26
C GLY A 101 8.74 -7.32 7.27
N PHE A 102 8.86 -6.66 8.42
CA PHE A 102 9.78 -7.08 9.49
C PHE A 102 9.43 -8.44 10.10
N VAL A 103 8.15 -8.68 10.35
CA VAL A 103 7.68 -9.99 10.86
C VAL A 103 8.00 -11.09 9.87
N GLY A 104 7.75 -10.87 8.57
CA GLY A 104 8.11 -11.83 7.52
C GLY A 104 9.61 -12.13 7.47
N THR A 105 10.44 -11.10 7.67
CA THR A 105 11.90 -11.26 7.76
C THR A 105 12.29 -12.10 8.97
N ALA A 106 11.75 -11.84 10.13
CA ALA A 106 12.04 -12.59 11.36
C ALA A 106 11.66 -14.07 11.23
N ILE A 107 10.50 -14.36 10.62
CA ILE A 107 10.06 -15.73 10.33
C ILE A 107 11.03 -16.41 9.36
N GLY A 108 11.37 -15.75 8.23
CA GLY A 108 12.29 -16.30 7.24
C GLY A 108 13.67 -16.60 7.80
N LEU A 109 14.24 -15.70 8.61
CA LEU A 109 15.51 -15.92 9.30
C LEU A 109 15.45 -17.04 10.32
N SER A 110 14.33 -17.17 11.06
CA SER A 110 14.12 -18.28 12.00
C SER A 110 14.10 -19.64 11.30
N LEU A 111 13.39 -19.72 10.15
CA LEU A 111 13.37 -20.96 9.33
C LEU A 111 14.74 -21.28 8.75
N GLN A 112 15.52 -20.27 8.36
CA GLN A 112 16.88 -20.47 7.89
C GLN A 112 17.80 -20.98 9.01
N ALA A 113 17.69 -20.43 10.22
CA ALA A 113 18.48 -20.90 11.36
C ALA A 113 18.17 -22.36 11.70
N GLN A 114 16.90 -22.77 11.61
CA GLN A 114 16.49 -24.17 11.80
C GLN A 114 17.08 -25.09 10.71
N SER A 115 17.07 -24.66 9.44
CA SER A 115 17.65 -25.46 8.35
C SER A 115 19.16 -25.64 8.51
N LEU A 116 19.88 -24.61 8.93
CA LEU A 116 21.31 -24.67 9.23
C LEU A 116 21.61 -25.62 10.40
N ALA A 117 20.81 -25.62 11.45
CA ALA A 117 20.96 -26.57 12.56
C ALA A 117 20.74 -28.02 12.13
N GLY A 118 19.92 -28.26 11.08
CA GLY A 118 19.74 -29.57 10.44
C GLY A 118 20.81 -29.95 9.40
N GLY A 119 21.84 -29.12 9.22
CA GLY A 119 22.93 -29.35 8.24
C GLY A 119 22.56 -29.04 6.79
N ALA A 120 21.41 -28.41 6.53
CA ALA A 120 20.98 -27.99 5.21
C ALA A 120 21.13 -26.46 5.05
N THR A 121 21.69 -26.01 3.93
CA THR A 121 21.73 -24.58 3.59
C THR A 121 20.53 -24.25 2.70
N SER A 122 19.58 -23.45 3.21
CA SER A 122 18.42 -22.99 2.43
C SER A 122 18.54 -21.51 2.08
N PHE A 123 19.06 -21.23 0.89
CA PHE A 123 19.06 -19.88 0.34
C PHE A 123 17.64 -19.34 0.07
N THR A 124 16.67 -20.24 -0.10
CA THR A 124 15.27 -19.90 -0.34
C THR A 124 14.66 -19.12 0.83
N ALA A 125 14.92 -19.55 2.07
CA ALA A 125 14.40 -18.85 3.27
C ALA A 125 14.99 -17.44 3.40
N LEU A 126 16.27 -17.26 3.05
CA LEU A 126 16.89 -15.94 3.05
C LEU A 126 16.29 -15.05 1.95
N ALA A 127 16.13 -15.56 0.75
CA ALA A 127 15.54 -14.82 -0.36
C ALA A 127 14.09 -14.39 -0.04
N THR A 128 13.29 -15.29 0.55
CA THR A 128 11.92 -15.00 1.00
C THR A 128 11.90 -13.88 2.06
N SER A 129 12.81 -13.93 3.04
CA SER A 129 12.89 -12.91 4.08
C SER A 129 13.24 -11.52 3.54
N LEU A 130 14.19 -11.43 2.61
CA LEU A 130 14.56 -10.18 1.96
C LEU A 130 13.43 -9.65 1.08
N PHE A 131 12.73 -10.54 0.39
CA PHE A 131 11.62 -10.17 -0.47
C PHE A 131 10.43 -9.61 0.34
N THR A 132 10.07 -10.22 1.46
CA THR A 132 8.98 -9.70 2.32
C THR A 132 9.31 -8.33 2.90
N THR A 133 10.57 -8.09 3.27
CA THR A 133 11.00 -6.74 3.72
C THR A 133 10.91 -5.72 2.59
N ALA A 134 11.41 -6.06 1.41
CA ALA A 134 11.36 -5.17 0.25
C ALA A 134 9.93 -4.87 -0.16
N SER A 135 9.04 -5.86 -0.19
CA SER A 135 7.62 -5.68 -0.54
C SER A 135 6.88 -4.84 0.51
N GLY A 136 7.12 -5.07 1.80
CA GLY A 136 6.57 -4.27 2.89
C GLY A 136 6.99 -2.80 2.82
N GLY A 137 8.27 -2.54 2.60
CA GLY A 137 8.82 -1.19 2.43
C GLY A 137 8.29 -0.49 1.18
N THR A 138 8.20 -1.19 0.06
CA THR A 138 7.66 -0.63 -1.19
C THR A 138 6.17 -0.31 -1.06
N ALA A 139 5.37 -1.21 -0.49
CA ALA A 139 3.95 -0.98 -0.24
C ALA A 139 3.73 0.23 0.68
N ALA A 140 4.50 0.33 1.76
CA ALA A 140 4.45 1.46 2.69
C ALA A 140 4.79 2.79 1.99
N ALA A 141 5.85 2.83 1.19
CA ALA A 141 6.24 4.04 0.45
C ALA A 141 5.15 4.49 -0.53
N LEU A 142 4.52 3.56 -1.24
CA LEU A 142 3.42 3.88 -2.16
C LEU A 142 2.18 4.39 -1.40
N ILE A 143 1.81 3.77 -0.27
CA ILE A 143 0.72 4.25 0.58
C ILE A 143 1.02 5.65 1.11
N ALA A 144 2.25 5.92 1.57
CA ALA A 144 2.66 7.24 2.04
C ALA A 144 2.50 8.31 0.96
N ILE A 145 2.91 8.02 -0.28
CA ILE A 145 2.74 8.94 -1.43
C ILE A 145 1.25 9.19 -1.70
N MET A 146 0.42 8.15 -1.70
CA MET A 146 -1.02 8.26 -1.93
C MET A 146 -1.69 9.09 -0.82
N THR A 147 -1.34 8.85 0.45
CA THR A 147 -1.84 9.59 1.61
C THR A 147 -1.45 11.06 1.54
N PHE A 148 -0.18 11.35 1.27
CA PHE A 148 0.32 12.72 1.10
C PHE A 148 -0.41 13.47 -0.02
N ASN A 149 -0.65 12.82 -1.16
CA ASN A 149 -1.39 13.42 -2.28
C ASN A 149 -2.84 13.73 -1.88
N LEU A 150 -3.49 12.85 -1.11
CA LEU A 150 -4.86 13.07 -0.61
C LEU A 150 -4.90 14.26 0.36
N GLU A 151 -3.98 14.32 1.34
CA GLU A 151 -3.88 15.45 2.27
C GLU A 151 -3.62 16.77 1.56
N ALA A 152 -2.71 16.78 0.58
CA ALA A 152 -2.43 17.97 -0.21
C ALA A 152 -3.67 18.41 -1.01
N GLY A 153 -4.47 17.46 -1.51
CA GLY A 153 -5.75 17.72 -2.18
C GLY A 153 -6.77 18.37 -1.24
N ILE A 154 -6.94 17.80 -0.03
CA ILE A 154 -7.85 18.33 1.00
C ILE A 154 -7.44 19.74 1.42
N ARG A 155 -6.16 19.96 1.75
CA ARG A 155 -5.64 21.29 2.14
C ARG A 155 -5.85 22.37 1.06
N ARG A 156 -5.76 22.00 -0.22
CA ARG A 156 -6.04 22.92 -1.34
C ARG A 156 -7.53 23.19 -1.53
N ALA A 157 -8.40 22.26 -1.12
CA ALA A 157 -9.83 22.42 -1.19
C ALA A 157 -10.38 23.35 -0.09
N GLN A 158 -9.66 23.45 1.04
CA GLN A 158 -10.01 24.31 2.18
C GLN A 158 -9.56 25.78 2.02
N ARG A 159 -8.71 26.07 1.04
CA ARG A 159 -8.26 27.44 0.68
C ARG A 159 -9.14 28.04 -0.40
#